data_296204f2e579a6b8474e07eaaced59f5
#
_entry.id   296204f2e579a6b8474e07eaaced59f5
#
_cell.length_a   1.000
_cell.length_b   1.000
_cell.length_c   1.000
_cell.angle_alpha   90.00
_cell.angle_beta   90.00
_cell.angle_gamma   90.00
#
_symmetry.space_group_name_H-M   'P 1'
#
loop_
_entity.id
_entity.type
_entity.pdbx_description
1 polymer ?
#
loop_
_entity_poly.entity_id
_entity_poly.type
_entity_poly.pdbx_seq_one_letter_code
_entity_poly.pdbx_strand_id
1 'polypeptide(L)'
;HFPSKQWLETFQSLYRMVDGVLDKVNQIKCLEIDKCVDSVGVHVRRGDLKEEVSSYGAPASFDYFINATAFFKKKLYRPYFYFFSDEPEWVKMDLLPRLSVKDCAEVVDINGSDKGYMDLYLLAHCKHQITTKGTLGKFGALLADNPDKYVVLYNDETQQYWKMLLQNPVFI
;
A
#
# COMPACT_ATOMS: atom_id res chain seq x y z
N HIS A 1 6.64 -19.99 -8.49
CA HIS A 1 5.59 -19.91 -9.52
C HIS A 1 4.78 -18.64 -9.30
N PHE A 2 4.79 -17.74 -10.28
CA PHE A 2 3.91 -16.57 -10.26
C PHE A 2 2.50 -16.99 -10.63
N PRO A 3 1.49 -16.37 -10.01
CA PRO A 3 0.11 -16.65 -10.35
C PRO A 3 -0.18 -16.28 -11.81
N SER A 4 -0.87 -17.16 -12.51
CA SER A 4 -1.40 -16.86 -13.84
C SER A 4 -2.45 -15.73 -13.73
N LYS A 5 -2.73 -15.04 -14.85
CA LYS A 5 -3.80 -14.06 -14.92
C LYS A 5 -5.14 -14.63 -14.41
N GLN A 6 -5.46 -15.85 -14.79
CA GLN A 6 -6.67 -16.56 -14.35
C GLN A 6 -6.70 -16.79 -12.83
N TRP A 7 -5.55 -17.14 -12.23
CA TRP A 7 -5.45 -17.29 -10.78
C TRP A 7 -5.69 -15.94 -10.08
N LEU A 8 -5.13 -14.86 -10.62
CA LEU A 8 -5.30 -13.51 -10.07
C LEU A 8 -6.77 -13.07 -10.11
N GLU A 9 -7.46 -13.28 -11.23
CA GLU A 9 -8.88 -12.97 -11.39
C GLU A 9 -9.74 -13.79 -10.41
N THR A 10 -9.44 -15.09 -10.23
CA THR A 10 -10.09 -15.95 -9.25
C THR A 10 -9.85 -15.46 -7.82
N PHE A 11 -8.60 -15.13 -7.49
CA PHE A 11 -8.22 -14.61 -6.17
C PHE A 11 -8.92 -13.30 -5.86
N GLN A 12 -8.96 -12.36 -6.80
CA GLN A 12 -9.69 -11.09 -6.68
C GLN A 12 -11.18 -11.32 -6.44
N SER A 13 -11.79 -12.25 -7.17
CA SER A 13 -13.19 -12.61 -7.01
C SER A 13 -13.48 -13.18 -5.62
N LEU A 14 -12.66 -14.12 -5.15
CA LEU A 14 -12.80 -14.71 -3.82
C LEU A 14 -12.60 -13.69 -2.71
N TYR A 15 -11.64 -12.79 -2.88
CA TYR A 15 -11.36 -11.74 -1.90
C TYR A 15 -12.55 -10.76 -1.73
N ARG A 16 -13.22 -10.40 -2.82
CA ARG A 16 -14.42 -9.55 -2.79
C ARG A 16 -15.60 -10.21 -2.06
N MET A 17 -15.65 -11.54 -1.99
CA MET A 17 -16.71 -12.26 -1.26
C MET A 17 -16.58 -12.13 0.27
N VAL A 18 -15.50 -11.55 0.76
CA VAL A 18 -15.19 -11.42 2.20
C VAL A 18 -15.70 -10.09 2.80
N ASP A 19 -16.43 -9.29 2.05
CA ASP A 19 -16.98 -7.98 2.47
C ASP A 19 -17.77 -8.02 3.80
N GLY A 20 -18.40 -9.13 4.12
CA GLY A 20 -19.16 -9.32 5.38
C GLY A 20 -18.29 -9.52 6.63
N VAL A 21 -16.97 -9.59 6.51
CA VAL A 21 -16.05 -9.91 7.62
C VAL A 21 -15.46 -8.65 8.27
N LEU A 22 -15.60 -7.49 7.63
CA LEU A 22 -15.12 -6.24 8.20
C LEU A 22 -15.94 -5.83 9.41
N ASP A 23 -15.27 -5.49 10.50
CA ASP A 23 -15.90 -4.83 11.62
C ASP A 23 -16.37 -3.42 11.26
N LYS A 24 -17.20 -2.82 12.11
CA LYS A 24 -17.84 -1.53 11.84
C LYS A 24 -16.83 -0.39 11.64
N VAL A 25 -15.70 -0.42 12.33
CA VAL A 25 -14.66 0.62 12.23
C VAL A 25 -13.99 0.56 10.86
N ASN A 26 -13.64 -0.64 10.40
CA ASN A 26 -13.05 -0.85 9.08
C ASN A 26 -14.05 -0.57 7.94
N GLN A 27 -15.35 -0.87 8.12
CA GLN A 27 -16.38 -0.51 7.14
C GLN A 27 -16.46 1.02 6.95
N ILE A 28 -16.42 1.79 8.05
CA ILE A 28 -16.44 3.26 7.99
C ILE A 28 -15.19 3.77 7.26
N LYS A 29 -14.01 3.27 7.61
CA LYS A 29 -12.75 3.66 6.98
C LYS A 29 -12.72 3.30 5.48
N CYS A 30 -13.23 2.15 5.10
CA CYS A 30 -13.38 1.73 3.72
C CYS A 30 -14.23 2.74 2.91
N LEU A 31 -15.38 3.16 3.46
CA LEU A 31 -16.24 4.15 2.82
C LEU A 31 -15.58 5.53 2.67
N GLU A 32 -14.73 5.92 3.62
CA GLU A 32 -13.94 7.16 3.51
C GLU A 32 -12.93 7.07 2.36
N ILE A 33 -12.20 5.95 2.26
CA ILE A 33 -11.24 5.68 1.19
C ILE A 33 -11.93 5.67 -0.17
N ASP A 34 -13.07 5.00 -0.29
CA ASP A 34 -13.82 4.89 -1.54
C ASP A 34 -14.33 6.25 -2.05
N LYS A 35 -14.70 7.15 -1.14
CA LYS A 35 -15.14 8.53 -1.47
C LYS A 35 -13.98 9.45 -1.89
N CYS A 36 -12.76 9.10 -1.53
CA CYS A 36 -11.58 9.87 -1.90
C CYS A 36 -11.32 9.76 -3.40
N VAL A 37 -11.21 10.89 -4.10
CA VAL A 37 -11.06 10.94 -5.57
C VAL A 37 -9.75 10.28 -6.01
N ASP A 38 -8.65 10.57 -5.32
CA ASP A 38 -7.31 10.10 -5.64
C ASP A 38 -6.65 9.47 -4.39
N SER A 39 -7.27 8.41 -3.85
CA SER A 39 -6.72 7.70 -2.68
C SER A 39 -5.45 6.93 -3.04
N VAL A 40 -4.39 7.12 -2.25
CA VAL A 40 -3.09 6.45 -2.38
C VAL A 40 -2.81 5.65 -1.12
N GLY A 41 -2.86 4.33 -1.20
CA GLY A 41 -2.47 3.44 -0.11
C GLY A 41 -0.95 3.31 -0.03
N VAL A 42 -0.37 3.60 1.12
CA VAL A 42 1.07 3.53 1.37
C VAL A 42 1.36 2.43 2.38
N HIS A 43 1.98 1.35 1.93
CA HIS A 43 2.41 0.27 2.82
C HIS A 43 3.83 0.50 3.29
N VAL A 44 4.02 0.60 4.60
CA VAL A 44 5.32 0.84 5.26
C VAL A 44 5.68 -0.38 6.11
N ARG A 45 6.56 -1.25 5.59
CA ARG A 45 7.07 -2.43 6.30
C ARG A 45 8.43 -2.13 6.90
N ARG A 46 8.59 -2.34 8.21
CA ARG A 46 9.83 -2.05 8.94
C ARG A 46 10.22 -3.11 9.97
N GLY A 47 9.28 -3.57 10.80
CA GLY A 47 9.52 -4.36 12.00
C GLY A 47 10.58 -5.45 11.85
N ASP A 48 10.22 -6.54 11.18
CA ASP A 48 11.12 -7.67 10.92
C ASP A 48 12.27 -7.32 9.96
N LEU A 49 12.11 -6.35 9.06
CA LEU A 49 13.18 -5.94 8.16
C LEU A 49 14.37 -5.30 8.88
N LYS A 50 14.18 -4.70 10.05
CA LYS A 50 15.26 -4.15 10.88
C LYS A 50 16.10 -5.26 11.54
N GLU A 51 15.46 -6.37 11.86
CA GLU A 51 16.08 -7.50 12.57
C GLU A 51 16.74 -8.49 11.58
N GLU A 52 16.12 -8.69 10.42
CA GLU A 52 16.54 -9.68 9.40
C GLU A 52 17.04 -9.04 8.10
N VAL A 53 17.83 -7.97 8.20
CA VAL A 53 18.38 -7.23 7.05
C VAL A 53 19.12 -8.13 6.05
N SER A 54 19.84 -9.16 6.54
CA SER A 54 20.57 -10.12 5.71
C SER A 54 19.66 -10.98 4.82
N SER A 55 18.42 -11.24 5.25
CA SER A 55 17.48 -12.13 4.55
C SER A 55 16.53 -11.37 3.62
N TYR A 56 16.06 -10.20 4.06
CA TYR A 56 15.00 -9.45 3.37
C TYR A 56 15.43 -8.07 2.87
N GLY A 57 16.68 -7.65 3.19
CA GLY A 57 17.18 -6.30 2.92
C GLY A 57 16.62 -5.25 3.91
N ALA A 58 17.27 -4.09 3.94
CA ALA A 58 16.87 -3.01 4.82
C ALA A 58 15.47 -2.47 4.49
N PRO A 59 14.75 -1.86 5.47
CA PRO A 59 13.54 -1.11 5.22
C PRO A 59 13.73 -0.03 4.15
N ALA A 60 12.65 0.36 3.47
CA ALA A 60 12.71 1.44 2.50
C ALA A 60 13.16 2.75 3.17
N SER A 61 13.98 3.51 2.44
CA SER A 61 14.56 4.77 2.92
C SER A 61 13.54 5.91 2.96
N PHE A 62 13.84 6.98 3.68
CA PHE A 62 13.05 8.21 3.63
C PHE A 62 12.97 8.77 2.20
N ASP A 63 14.07 8.75 1.45
CA ASP A 63 14.13 9.25 0.08
C ASP A 63 13.18 8.50 -0.85
N TYR A 64 13.01 7.20 -0.65
CA TYR A 64 12.01 6.42 -1.38
C TYR A 64 10.61 7.00 -1.20
N PHE A 65 10.18 7.21 0.05
CA PHE A 65 8.85 7.75 0.34
C PHE A 65 8.68 9.18 -0.12
N ILE A 66 9.73 10.02 0.00
CA ILE A 66 9.74 11.40 -0.51
C ILE A 66 9.49 11.39 -2.02
N ASN A 67 10.25 10.58 -2.77
CA ASN A 67 10.13 10.50 -4.23
C ASN A 67 8.79 9.90 -4.66
N ALA A 68 8.33 8.84 -3.99
CA ALA A 68 7.07 8.18 -4.28
C ALA A 68 5.85 9.09 -4.05
N THR A 69 5.83 9.83 -2.94
CA THR A 69 4.74 10.78 -2.67
C THR A 69 4.80 11.98 -3.61
N ALA A 70 5.99 12.48 -3.94
CA ALA A 70 6.18 13.54 -4.93
C ALA A 70 5.69 13.13 -6.32
N PHE A 71 5.92 11.86 -6.73
CA PHE A 71 5.39 11.33 -7.98
C PHE A 71 3.87 11.47 -8.04
N PHE A 72 3.15 11.03 -7.01
CA PHE A 72 1.69 11.12 -6.98
C PHE A 72 1.18 12.56 -6.88
N LYS A 73 1.84 13.44 -6.14
CA LYS A 73 1.51 14.88 -6.10
C LYS A 73 1.62 15.54 -7.48
N LYS A 74 2.56 15.10 -8.30
CA LYS A 74 2.70 15.58 -9.69
C LYS A 74 1.71 14.93 -10.65
N LYS A 75 1.34 13.68 -10.40
CA LYS A 75 0.55 12.85 -11.33
C LYS A 75 -0.96 12.99 -11.14
N LEU A 76 -1.41 13.16 -9.91
CA LEU A 76 -2.82 13.20 -9.53
C LEU A 76 -3.25 14.63 -9.18
N TYR A 77 -4.55 14.88 -9.31
CA TYR A 77 -5.10 16.22 -9.04
C TYR A 77 -5.22 16.53 -7.53
N ARG A 78 -5.73 15.58 -6.76
CA ARG A 78 -5.97 15.75 -5.31
C ARG A 78 -5.60 14.47 -4.54
N PRO A 79 -4.32 14.03 -4.55
CA PRO A 79 -3.93 12.82 -3.86
C PRO A 79 -4.10 12.95 -2.35
N TYR A 80 -4.67 11.91 -1.74
CA TYR A 80 -4.73 11.75 -0.29
C TYR A 80 -4.09 10.40 0.09
N PHE A 81 -3.16 10.41 1.05
CA PHE A 81 -2.30 9.28 1.37
C PHE A 81 -2.75 8.59 2.65
N TYR A 82 -3.06 7.31 2.56
CA TYR A 82 -3.42 6.43 3.67
C TYR A 82 -2.24 5.52 3.98
N PHE A 83 -1.57 5.75 5.10
CA PHE A 83 -0.40 4.98 5.52
C PHE A 83 -0.80 3.80 6.39
N PHE A 84 -0.37 2.61 6.01
CA PHE A 84 -0.54 1.36 6.72
C PHE A 84 0.83 0.81 7.11
N SER A 85 1.05 0.49 8.38
CA SER A 85 2.37 0.08 8.87
C SER A 85 2.28 -0.87 10.07
N ASP A 86 3.26 -1.74 10.19
CA ASP A 86 3.55 -2.52 11.39
C ASP A 86 4.21 -1.67 12.51
N GLU A 87 4.62 -0.42 12.17
CA GLU A 87 5.14 0.57 13.12
C GLU A 87 4.44 1.94 12.91
N PRO A 88 3.13 2.07 13.24
CA PRO A 88 2.37 3.30 12.95
C PRO A 88 2.93 4.53 13.67
N GLU A 89 3.45 4.38 14.89
CA GLU A 89 4.05 5.50 15.64
C GLU A 89 5.30 6.04 14.95
N TRP A 90 6.15 5.17 14.39
CA TRP A 90 7.29 5.64 13.61
C TRP A 90 6.85 6.41 12.36
N VAL A 91 5.78 5.96 11.71
CA VAL A 91 5.23 6.71 10.55
C VAL A 91 4.76 8.09 10.97
N LYS A 92 4.05 8.21 12.10
CA LYS A 92 3.55 9.50 12.63
C LYS A 92 4.68 10.44 13.04
N MET A 93 5.68 9.93 13.74
CA MET A 93 6.70 10.74 14.41
C MET A 93 7.94 11.01 13.53
N ASP A 94 8.32 10.08 12.67
CA ASP A 94 9.57 10.16 11.91
C ASP A 94 9.35 10.31 10.40
N LEU A 95 8.41 9.58 9.80
CA LEU A 95 8.22 9.59 8.34
C LEU A 95 7.39 10.79 7.88
N LEU A 96 6.15 10.94 8.37
CA LEU A 96 5.24 12.00 7.92
C LEU A 96 5.80 13.41 8.05
N PRO A 97 6.54 13.79 9.12
CA PRO A 97 7.14 15.13 9.22
C PRO A 97 8.15 15.45 8.11
N ARG A 98 8.73 14.41 7.48
CA ARG A 98 9.71 14.55 6.38
C ARG A 98 9.06 14.62 5.00
N LEU A 99 7.78 14.25 4.91
CA LEU A 99 7.03 14.24 3.65
C LEU A 99 6.26 15.54 3.47
N SER A 100 6.21 16.04 2.24
CA SER A 100 5.40 17.22 1.89
C SER A 100 3.92 16.87 1.67
N VAL A 101 3.36 15.98 2.51
CA VAL A 101 1.97 15.49 2.40
C VAL A 101 1.16 15.65 3.68
N LYS A 102 1.68 16.39 4.66
CA LYS A 102 1.11 16.54 6.00
C LYS A 102 -0.39 16.91 6.00
N ASP A 103 -0.83 17.75 5.07
CA ASP A 103 -2.21 18.23 5.00
C ASP A 103 -3.12 17.35 4.16
N CYS A 104 -2.59 16.27 3.57
CA CYS A 104 -3.31 15.32 2.71
C CYS A 104 -2.90 13.86 2.99
N ALA A 105 -2.66 13.55 4.24
CA ALA A 105 -2.27 12.20 4.66
C ALA A 105 -2.77 11.86 6.06
N GLU A 106 -3.00 10.57 6.30
CA GLU A 106 -3.25 10.02 7.62
C GLU A 106 -2.57 8.67 7.80
N VAL A 107 -2.31 8.28 9.04
CA VAL A 107 -1.89 6.93 9.41
C VAL A 107 -3.11 6.16 9.84
N VAL A 108 -3.43 5.08 9.12
CA VAL A 108 -4.52 4.16 9.44
C VAL A 108 -4.02 3.19 10.52
N ASP A 109 -4.32 3.52 11.77
CA ASP A 109 -3.86 2.79 12.96
C ASP A 109 -5.10 2.34 13.76
N ILE A 110 -5.96 1.56 13.10
CA ILE A 110 -7.22 1.05 13.67
C ILE A 110 -7.21 -0.47 13.86
N ASN A 111 -6.20 -1.15 13.32
CA ASN A 111 -6.06 -2.59 13.40
C ASN A 111 -4.77 -2.96 14.15
N GLY A 112 -4.87 -3.96 15.02
CA GLY A 112 -3.69 -4.55 15.63
C GLY A 112 -2.92 -5.47 14.68
N SER A 113 -1.75 -5.92 15.10
CA SER A 113 -0.88 -6.82 14.31
C SER A 113 -1.54 -8.15 13.92
N ASP A 114 -2.55 -8.58 14.65
CA ASP A 114 -3.37 -9.78 14.40
C ASP A 114 -4.43 -9.58 13.30
N LYS A 115 -4.68 -8.34 12.87
CA LYS A 115 -5.71 -7.96 11.90
C LYS A 115 -5.14 -7.40 10.58
N GLY A 116 -3.94 -7.80 10.20
CA GLY A 116 -3.31 -7.35 8.94
C GLY A 116 -4.14 -7.64 7.68
N TYR A 117 -5.08 -8.60 7.73
CA TYR A 117 -6.02 -8.86 6.64
C TYR A 117 -7.03 -7.71 6.43
N MET A 118 -7.39 -6.97 7.48
CA MET A 118 -8.24 -5.78 7.37
C MET A 118 -7.47 -4.62 6.74
N ASP A 119 -6.19 -4.44 7.09
CA ASP A 119 -5.32 -3.46 6.43
C ASP A 119 -5.13 -3.78 4.95
N LEU A 120 -4.95 -5.06 4.61
CA LEU A 120 -4.91 -5.51 3.21
C LEU A 120 -6.18 -5.13 2.46
N TYR A 121 -7.35 -5.30 3.09
CA TYR A 121 -8.63 -4.94 2.51
C TYR A 121 -8.72 -3.43 2.25
N LEU A 122 -8.37 -2.60 3.22
CA LEU A 122 -8.37 -1.15 3.08
C LEU A 122 -7.37 -0.67 2.02
N LEU A 123 -6.16 -1.26 1.98
CA LEU A 123 -5.17 -1.02 0.94
C LEU A 123 -5.72 -1.31 -0.46
N ALA A 124 -6.46 -2.41 -0.61
CA ALA A 124 -7.06 -2.81 -1.89
C ALA A 124 -8.16 -1.86 -2.35
N HIS A 125 -8.78 -1.09 -1.46
CA HIS A 125 -9.77 -0.06 -1.79
C HIS A 125 -9.13 1.28 -2.19
N CYS A 126 -7.84 1.49 -1.89
CA CYS A 126 -7.13 2.67 -2.41
C CYS A 126 -6.96 2.57 -3.92
N LYS A 127 -7.13 3.70 -4.63
CA LYS A 127 -7.06 3.74 -6.09
C LYS A 127 -5.66 3.57 -6.64
N HIS A 128 -4.65 3.97 -5.88
CA HIS A 128 -3.23 3.87 -6.23
C HIS A 128 -2.45 3.35 -5.02
N GLN A 129 -1.23 2.83 -5.24
CA GLN A 129 -0.44 2.26 -4.16
C GLN A 129 1.04 2.66 -4.23
N ILE A 130 1.62 2.86 -3.03
CA ILE A 130 3.07 2.87 -2.81
C ILE A 130 3.40 1.62 -2.00
N THR A 131 4.19 0.72 -2.56
CA THR A 131 4.56 -0.54 -1.92
C THR A 131 6.01 -0.50 -1.45
N THR A 132 6.33 -1.32 -0.46
CA THR A 132 7.72 -1.55 -0.02
C THR A 132 8.14 -2.99 -0.31
N LYS A 133 9.22 -3.46 0.28
CA LYS A 133 9.76 -4.81 0.02
C LYS A 133 8.85 -5.95 0.48
N GLY A 134 7.95 -5.73 1.44
CA GLY A 134 6.98 -6.72 1.90
C GLY A 134 5.92 -7.07 0.86
N THR A 135 5.25 -8.20 1.05
CA THR A 135 4.23 -8.73 0.12
C THR A 135 2.86 -8.10 0.31
N LEU A 136 2.48 -7.70 1.52
CA LEU A 136 1.14 -7.20 1.84
C LEU A 136 0.73 -6.00 0.96
N GLY A 137 1.61 -5.01 0.81
CA GLY A 137 1.35 -3.85 -0.05
C GLY A 137 1.18 -4.22 -1.52
N LYS A 138 1.94 -5.21 -2.01
CA LYS A 138 1.84 -5.71 -3.39
C LYS A 138 0.54 -6.47 -3.63
N PHE A 139 0.11 -7.28 -2.66
CA PHE A 139 -1.20 -7.94 -2.74
C PHE A 139 -2.33 -6.92 -2.68
N GLY A 140 -2.23 -5.88 -1.84
CA GLY A 140 -3.19 -4.75 -1.88
C GLY A 140 -3.29 -4.13 -3.27
N ALA A 141 -2.13 -3.89 -3.91
CA ALA A 141 -2.07 -3.36 -5.26
C ALA A 141 -2.66 -4.33 -6.32
N LEU A 142 -2.45 -5.64 -6.19
CA LEU A 142 -3.03 -6.63 -7.09
C LEU A 142 -4.56 -6.72 -6.95
N LEU A 143 -5.06 -6.59 -5.72
CA LEU A 143 -6.50 -6.67 -5.41
C LEU A 143 -7.26 -5.39 -5.76
N ALA A 144 -6.59 -4.25 -5.80
CA ALA A 144 -7.21 -2.97 -6.10
C ALA A 144 -7.90 -2.97 -7.48
N ASP A 145 -9.16 -2.57 -7.51
CA ASP A 145 -10.03 -2.59 -8.70
C ASP A 145 -10.08 -1.22 -9.40
N ASN A 146 -8.92 -0.68 -9.71
CA ASN A 146 -8.80 0.54 -10.51
C ASN A 146 -7.98 0.24 -11.77
N PRO A 147 -8.57 0.28 -12.97
CA PRO A 147 -7.84 -0.02 -14.21
C PRO A 147 -6.76 1.02 -14.52
N ASP A 148 -6.90 2.24 -14.00
CA ASP A 148 -5.95 3.35 -14.22
C ASP A 148 -4.97 3.54 -13.06
N LYS A 149 -4.88 2.56 -12.16
CA LYS A 149 -3.99 2.66 -10.99
C LYS A 149 -2.53 2.74 -11.38
N TYR A 150 -1.80 3.54 -10.62
CA TYR A 150 -0.33 3.51 -10.57
C TYR A 150 0.11 2.75 -9.33
N VAL A 151 1.13 1.92 -9.48
CA VAL A 151 1.73 1.18 -8.37
C VAL A 151 3.21 1.52 -8.31
N VAL A 152 3.62 2.23 -7.26
CA VAL A 152 5.02 2.53 -7.02
C VAL A 152 5.70 1.36 -6.30
N LEU A 153 6.81 0.93 -6.85
CA LEU A 153 7.66 -0.17 -6.37
C LEU A 153 9.06 0.34 -6.05
N TYR A 154 9.66 -0.27 -5.03
CA TYR A 154 11.07 -0.03 -4.73
C TYR A 154 11.93 -0.53 -5.89
N ASN A 155 12.87 0.32 -6.35
CA ASN A 155 13.71 0.00 -7.52
C ASN A 155 14.90 -0.89 -7.13
N ASP A 156 14.65 -2.18 -7.01
CA ASP A 156 15.68 -3.20 -6.88
C ASP A 156 15.34 -4.44 -7.72
N GLU A 157 16.34 -5.28 -7.99
CA GLU A 157 16.20 -6.45 -8.87
C GLU A 157 15.11 -7.41 -8.37
N THR A 158 14.93 -7.55 -7.06
CA THR A 158 13.96 -8.47 -6.46
C THR A 158 12.51 -8.03 -6.73
N GLN A 159 12.30 -6.78 -7.10
CA GLN A 159 10.97 -6.20 -7.37
C GLN A 159 10.61 -6.18 -8.86
N GLN A 160 11.60 -6.38 -9.76
CA GLN A 160 11.36 -6.25 -11.20
C GLN A 160 10.34 -7.22 -11.78
N TYR A 161 10.19 -8.41 -11.21
CA TYR A 161 9.21 -9.38 -11.68
C TYR A 161 7.74 -8.97 -11.44
N TRP A 162 7.48 -8.08 -10.48
CA TRP A 162 6.13 -7.58 -10.19
C TRP A 162 5.53 -6.78 -11.34
N LYS A 163 6.37 -6.22 -12.23
CA LYS A 163 5.88 -5.48 -13.40
C LYS A 163 5.03 -6.32 -14.36
N MET A 164 5.16 -7.64 -14.32
CA MET A 164 4.35 -8.54 -15.14
C MET A 164 2.93 -8.73 -14.59
N LEU A 165 2.72 -8.47 -13.32
CA LEU A 165 1.46 -8.69 -12.61
C LEU A 165 0.71 -7.38 -12.31
N LEU A 166 1.42 -6.27 -12.25
CA LEU A 166 0.87 -4.97 -11.86
C LEU A 166 0.62 -4.09 -13.08
N GLN A 167 -0.44 -3.30 -13.03
CA GLN A 167 -0.74 -2.27 -14.02
C GLN A 167 0.05 -1.01 -13.70
N ASN A 168 0.56 -0.33 -14.74
CA ASN A 168 1.31 0.93 -14.63
C ASN A 168 2.35 0.92 -13.47
N PRO A 169 3.24 -0.07 -13.40
CA PRO A 169 4.24 -0.13 -12.35
C PRO A 169 5.27 1.00 -12.55
N VAL A 170 5.61 1.66 -11.45
CA VAL A 170 6.60 2.76 -11.41
C VAL A 170 7.69 2.37 -10.42
N PHE A 171 8.92 2.27 -10.88
CA PHE A 171 10.09 1.94 -10.03
C PHE A 171 10.79 3.23 -9.59
N ILE A 172 10.93 3.40 -8.28
CA ILE A 172 11.58 4.56 -7.66
C ILE A 172 12.67 4.12 -6.69
#